data_bd64c75e0af3a597d8e59d82d0ee9b4d
#
_entry.id   bd64c75e0af3a597d8e59d82d0ee9b4d
#
_cell.length_a   1.000
_cell.length_b   1.000
_cell.length_c   1.000
_cell.angle_alpha   90.00
_cell.angle_beta   90.00
_cell.angle_gamma   90.00
#
_symmetry.space_group_name_H-M   'P 1'
#
loop_
_entity.id
_entity.type
_entity.pdbx_description
1 polymer ?
#
loop_
_entity_poly.entity_id
_entity_poly.type
_entity_poly.pdbx_seq_one_letter_code
_entity_poly.pdbx_strand_id
1 'polypeptide(L)'
;MEGRRLKWIHWAIDIIKQLWEKWTDFLDMYTIEEKIQGFMHIVFFIMVASITYHLYHFDSSAERKVNPAAVAAWQGDKLPREDPIPNLHSSTITHVWKHTSWIGPDVSAVIKVQKPYGVRYKHRAFNCSGGWYHRINDEDTFEGVVGRTNGNRANAVDIRGVDYDEKQEFDYICAKYAK
;
A
#
# COMPACT_ATOMS: atom_id res chain seq x y z
N MET A 1 9.78 -21.85 -9.75
CA MET A 1 8.58 -21.14 -9.28
C MET A 1 7.51 -20.93 -10.37
N GLU A 2 7.83 -21.03 -11.65
CA GLU A 2 6.89 -20.88 -12.78
C GLU A 2 5.74 -21.91 -12.83
N GLY A 3 5.97 -23.14 -12.41
CA GLY A 3 4.95 -24.22 -12.53
C GLY A 3 3.70 -24.04 -11.66
N ARG A 4 3.73 -23.23 -10.62
CA ARG A 4 2.55 -22.95 -9.79
C ARG A 4 1.65 -21.87 -10.40
N ARG A 5 2.21 -20.87 -11.08
CA ARG A 5 1.47 -19.80 -11.74
C ARG A 5 0.59 -20.33 -12.89
N LEU A 6 1.14 -21.22 -13.71
CA LEU A 6 0.38 -21.83 -14.82
C LEU A 6 -0.84 -22.62 -14.30
N LYS A 7 -0.72 -23.35 -13.19
CA LYS A 7 -1.82 -24.12 -12.61
C LYS A 7 -2.99 -23.24 -12.15
N TRP A 8 -2.70 -22.09 -11.56
CA TRP A 8 -3.74 -21.15 -11.12
C TRP A 8 -4.48 -20.51 -12.30
N ILE A 9 -3.76 -20.17 -13.37
CA ILE A 9 -4.35 -19.61 -14.59
C ILE A 9 -5.28 -20.64 -15.25
N HIS A 10 -4.85 -21.90 -15.39
CA HIS A 10 -5.69 -22.96 -15.92
C HIS A 10 -6.92 -23.21 -15.06
N TRP A 11 -6.76 -23.28 -13.74
CA TRP A 11 -7.87 -23.43 -12.80
C TRP A 11 -8.88 -22.26 -12.92
N ALA A 12 -8.43 -21.04 -13.00
CA ALA A 12 -9.30 -19.87 -13.17
C ALA A 12 -10.05 -19.90 -14.52
N ILE A 13 -9.38 -20.32 -15.60
CA ILE A 13 -10.00 -20.46 -16.93
C ILE A 13 -11.07 -21.58 -16.88
N ASP A 14 -10.81 -22.68 -16.22
CA ASP A 14 -11.77 -23.77 -16.11
C ASP A 14 -13.01 -23.38 -15.29
N ILE A 15 -12.83 -22.62 -14.20
CA ILE A 15 -13.97 -22.08 -13.45
C ILE A 15 -14.78 -21.10 -14.29
N ILE A 16 -14.12 -20.21 -15.03
CA ILE A 16 -14.80 -19.24 -15.91
C ILE A 16 -15.61 -20.00 -16.99
N LYS A 17 -15.07 -21.06 -17.57
CA LYS A 17 -15.79 -21.91 -18.55
C LYS A 17 -17.01 -22.57 -17.91
N GLN A 18 -16.86 -23.20 -16.75
CA GLN A 18 -17.98 -23.86 -16.05
C GLN A 18 -19.08 -22.86 -15.65
N LEU A 19 -18.69 -21.66 -15.20
CA LEU A 19 -19.64 -20.61 -14.88
C LEU A 19 -20.36 -20.11 -16.15
N TRP A 20 -19.63 -20.01 -17.26
CA TRP A 20 -20.20 -19.62 -18.55
C TRP A 20 -21.22 -20.65 -19.08
N GLU A 21 -20.90 -21.94 -19.06
CA GLU A 21 -21.81 -23.01 -19.48
C GLU A 21 -23.08 -23.02 -18.62
N LYS A 22 -22.95 -22.98 -17.30
CA LYS A 22 -24.12 -22.88 -16.39
C LYS A 22 -24.95 -21.62 -16.61
N TRP A 23 -24.32 -20.54 -16.99
CA TRP A 23 -24.96 -19.27 -17.27
C TRP A 23 -25.71 -19.28 -18.62
N THR A 24 -25.14 -19.88 -19.65
CA THR A 24 -25.85 -20.07 -20.94
C THR A 24 -27.04 -20.99 -20.80
N ASP A 25 -26.90 -22.12 -20.05
CA ASP A 25 -28.01 -23.02 -19.75
C ASP A 25 -29.13 -22.31 -18.96
N PHE A 26 -28.76 -21.42 -18.02
CA PHE A 26 -29.72 -20.60 -17.27
C PHE A 26 -30.47 -19.60 -18.18
N LEU A 27 -29.75 -18.96 -19.11
CA LEU A 27 -30.37 -18.00 -20.05
C LEU A 27 -31.32 -18.70 -21.05
N ASP A 28 -31.00 -19.92 -21.49
CA ASP A 28 -31.85 -20.69 -22.40
C ASP A 28 -33.14 -21.20 -21.73
N MET A 29 -33.16 -21.28 -20.39
CA MET A 29 -34.32 -21.73 -19.60
C MET A 29 -35.38 -20.63 -19.43
N TYR A 30 -35.05 -19.37 -19.66
CA TYR A 30 -35.96 -18.23 -19.56
C TYR A 30 -36.11 -17.54 -20.90
N THR A 31 -37.34 -17.38 -21.39
CA THR A 31 -37.71 -16.51 -22.51
C THR A 31 -37.61 -15.05 -22.09
N ILE A 32 -36.39 -14.54 -22.04
CA ILE A 32 -36.08 -13.19 -21.60
C ILE A 32 -35.94 -12.30 -22.85
N GLU A 33 -36.63 -11.15 -22.86
CA GLU A 33 -36.49 -10.17 -23.93
C GLU A 33 -35.00 -9.81 -24.18
N GLU A 34 -34.58 -9.65 -25.43
CA GLU A 34 -33.19 -9.38 -25.87
C GLU A 34 -32.49 -8.27 -25.07
N LYS A 35 -33.25 -7.28 -24.60
CA LYS A 35 -32.72 -6.16 -23.77
C LYS A 35 -32.18 -6.59 -22.41
N ILE A 36 -32.81 -7.54 -21.73
CA ILE A 36 -32.40 -8.04 -20.43
C ILE A 36 -31.18 -8.95 -20.60
N GLN A 37 -31.15 -9.73 -21.67
CA GLN A 37 -30.01 -10.58 -22.00
C GLN A 37 -28.74 -9.76 -22.25
N GLY A 38 -28.81 -8.66 -23.00
CA GLY A 38 -27.70 -7.74 -23.21
C GLY A 38 -27.19 -7.11 -21.90
N PHE A 39 -28.10 -6.69 -21.02
CA PHE A 39 -27.74 -6.12 -19.72
C PHE A 39 -26.97 -7.13 -18.82
N MET A 40 -27.42 -8.37 -18.77
CA MET A 40 -26.80 -9.42 -17.97
C MET A 40 -25.40 -9.78 -18.49
N HIS A 41 -25.17 -9.76 -19.81
CA HIS A 41 -23.82 -9.92 -20.38
C HIS A 41 -22.87 -8.79 -19.94
N ILE A 42 -23.35 -7.55 -19.94
CA ILE A 42 -22.55 -6.40 -19.51
C ILE A 42 -22.16 -6.55 -18.03
N VAL A 43 -23.11 -6.93 -17.15
CA VAL A 43 -22.86 -7.16 -15.72
C VAL A 43 -21.83 -8.27 -15.51
N PHE A 44 -21.94 -9.37 -16.25
CA PHE A 44 -20.98 -10.46 -16.20
C PHE A 44 -19.57 -10.02 -16.62
N PHE A 45 -19.44 -9.29 -17.72
CA PHE A 45 -18.14 -8.76 -18.17
C PHE A 45 -17.52 -7.79 -17.17
N ILE A 46 -18.33 -6.92 -16.55
CA ILE A 46 -17.86 -6.01 -15.49
C ILE A 46 -17.36 -6.81 -14.29
N MET A 47 -18.05 -7.86 -13.87
CA MET A 47 -17.67 -8.72 -12.76
C MET A 47 -16.35 -9.47 -13.03
N VAL A 48 -16.21 -10.06 -14.23
CA VAL A 48 -14.98 -10.74 -14.65
C VAL A 48 -13.81 -9.76 -14.76
N ALA A 49 -14.03 -8.57 -15.32
CA ALA A 49 -13.00 -7.53 -15.41
C ALA A 49 -12.59 -7.03 -14.01
N SER A 50 -13.52 -6.90 -13.07
CA SER A 50 -13.25 -6.52 -11.69
C SER A 50 -12.41 -7.59 -10.96
N ILE A 51 -12.76 -8.87 -11.10
CA ILE A 51 -12.02 -9.98 -10.51
C ILE A 51 -10.59 -10.05 -11.08
N THR A 52 -10.44 -9.95 -12.42
CA THR A 52 -9.12 -9.95 -13.07
C THR A 52 -8.29 -8.73 -12.68
N TYR A 53 -8.91 -7.56 -12.56
CA TYR A 53 -8.24 -6.36 -12.07
C TYR A 53 -7.74 -6.53 -10.63
N HIS A 54 -8.57 -7.05 -9.73
CA HIS A 54 -8.19 -7.32 -8.35
C HIS A 54 -7.09 -8.38 -8.25
N LEU A 55 -7.17 -9.47 -9.01
CA LEU A 55 -6.14 -10.50 -9.05
C LEU A 55 -4.81 -9.95 -9.60
N TYR A 56 -4.86 -9.14 -10.66
CA TYR A 56 -3.67 -8.51 -11.25
C TYR A 56 -3.03 -7.51 -10.29
N HIS A 57 -3.81 -6.68 -9.61
CA HIS A 57 -3.28 -5.72 -8.62
C HIS A 57 -2.81 -6.39 -7.34
N PHE A 58 -3.44 -7.49 -6.92
CA PHE A 58 -2.96 -8.25 -5.76
C PHE A 58 -1.59 -8.89 -6.03
N ASP A 59 -1.35 -9.37 -7.24
CA ASP A 59 -0.08 -9.99 -7.63
C ASP A 59 1.04 -8.95 -7.91
N SER A 60 0.69 -7.76 -8.39
CA SER A 60 1.67 -6.69 -8.65
C SER A 60 2.25 -6.07 -7.37
N SER A 61 1.56 -6.19 -6.24
CA SER A 61 2.08 -5.74 -4.94
C SER A 61 3.06 -6.74 -4.32
N ALA A 62 2.96 -8.02 -4.67
CA ALA A 62 3.72 -9.11 -4.05
C ALA A 62 5.16 -9.28 -4.57
N GLU A 63 5.54 -8.65 -5.69
CA GLU A 63 6.83 -8.85 -6.34
C GLU A 63 7.72 -7.61 -6.46
N ARG A 64 7.45 -6.53 -5.74
CA ARG A 64 8.42 -5.44 -5.70
C ARG A 64 9.64 -5.90 -4.93
N LYS A 65 10.67 -6.31 -5.68
CA LYS A 65 11.95 -6.74 -5.08
C LYS A 65 12.53 -5.59 -4.27
N VAL A 66 12.87 -5.88 -3.02
CA VAL A 66 13.65 -4.96 -2.18
C VAL A 66 14.99 -4.74 -2.86
N ASN A 67 15.36 -3.48 -3.06
CA ASN A 67 16.69 -3.13 -3.58
C ASN A 67 17.70 -3.11 -2.42
N PRO A 68 18.63 -4.07 -2.32
CA PRO A 68 19.58 -4.13 -1.22
C PRO A 68 20.51 -2.90 -1.17
N ALA A 69 20.81 -2.29 -2.33
CA ALA A 69 21.61 -1.08 -2.37
C ALA A 69 20.84 0.12 -1.76
N ALA A 70 19.52 0.20 -1.93
CA ALA A 70 18.70 1.24 -1.30
C ALA A 70 18.61 1.05 0.22
N VAL A 71 18.54 -0.20 0.69
CA VAL A 71 18.58 -0.51 2.14
C VAL A 71 19.93 -0.12 2.73
N ALA A 72 21.02 -0.47 2.04
CA ALA A 72 22.39 -0.12 2.48
C ALA A 72 22.67 1.39 2.41
N ALA A 73 22.02 2.09 1.49
CA ALA A 73 22.13 3.56 1.34
C ALA A 73 21.25 4.33 2.31
N TRP A 74 20.39 3.65 3.09
CA TRP A 74 19.56 4.31 4.10
C TRP A 74 20.43 4.96 5.18
N GLN A 75 20.28 6.28 5.35
CA GLN A 75 21.12 7.08 6.26
C GLN A 75 20.45 7.33 7.63
N GLY A 76 19.25 6.80 7.84
CA GLY A 76 18.53 7.00 9.09
C GLY A 76 19.11 6.16 10.23
N ASP A 77 19.33 6.80 11.37
CA ASP A 77 19.81 6.14 12.58
C ASP A 77 18.68 5.33 13.23
N LYS A 78 19.00 4.08 13.59
CA LYS A 78 18.12 3.29 14.44
C LYS A 78 18.13 3.88 15.84
N LEU A 79 16.93 4.14 16.38
CA LEU A 79 16.81 4.61 17.75
C LEU A 79 17.27 3.54 18.74
N PRO A 80 17.96 3.90 19.84
CA PRO A 80 18.38 2.97 20.90
C PRO A 80 17.20 2.21 21.52
N ARG A 81 16.04 2.85 21.55
CA ARG A 81 14.75 2.28 21.92
C ARG A 81 13.70 2.77 20.92
N GLU A 82 12.77 1.89 20.59
CA GLU A 82 11.56 2.30 19.88
C GLU A 82 10.84 3.39 20.69
N ASP A 83 10.49 4.49 20.03
CA ASP A 83 9.93 5.68 20.67
C ASP A 83 8.41 5.71 20.42
N PRO A 84 7.58 5.37 21.44
CA PRO A 84 6.13 5.35 21.27
C PRO A 84 5.60 6.76 21.06
N ILE A 85 4.70 6.91 20.07
CA ILE A 85 4.03 8.17 19.83
C ILE A 85 2.90 8.33 20.84
N PRO A 86 2.89 9.41 21.65
CA PRO A 86 1.83 9.66 22.62
C PRO A 86 0.44 9.63 21.96
N ASN A 87 -0.53 9.03 22.64
CA ASN A 87 -1.91 8.85 22.17
C ASN A 87 -2.10 7.92 20.95
N LEU A 88 -1.02 7.34 20.42
CA LEU A 88 -1.05 6.33 19.35
C LEU A 88 -0.43 5.02 19.87
N HIS A 89 -1.18 4.28 20.69
CA HIS A 89 -0.69 3.07 21.40
C HIS A 89 -0.12 1.98 20.49
N SER A 90 -0.42 2.03 19.20
CA SER A 90 0.07 1.07 18.21
C SER A 90 1.25 1.56 17.38
N SER A 91 1.67 2.82 17.54
CA SER A 91 2.67 3.46 16.68
C SER A 91 3.93 3.80 17.45
N THR A 92 5.08 3.35 16.95
CA THR A 92 6.40 3.62 17.51
C THR A 92 7.37 4.06 16.42
N ILE A 93 8.24 5.03 16.73
CA ILE A 93 9.30 5.46 15.82
C ILE A 93 10.51 4.53 16.04
N THR A 94 11.02 3.95 14.96
CA THR A 94 12.14 3.02 15.00
C THR A 94 13.43 3.62 14.49
N HIS A 95 13.34 4.48 13.46
CA HIS A 95 14.49 5.11 12.80
C HIS A 95 14.18 6.57 12.49
N VAL A 96 15.18 7.41 12.55
CA VAL A 96 15.07 8.84 12.23
C VAL A 96 16.29 9.28 11.42
N TRP A 97 16.06 10.11 10.44
CA TRP A 97 17.10 10.78 9.65
C TRP A 97 16.82 12.28 9.60
N LYS A 98 17.71 13.07 10.20
CA LYS A 98 17.68 14.53 10.10
C LYS A 98 18.30 14.99 8.80
N HIS A 99 17.56 15.79 8.05
CA HIS A 99 18.06 16.39 6.83
C HIS A 99 18.78 17.70 7.14
N THR A 100 19.90 17.92 6.49
CA THR A 100 20.67 19.15 6.63
C THR A 100 20.35 20.20 5.56
N SER A 101 19.47 19.84 4.61
CA SER A 101 19.04 20.73 3.54
C SER A 101 18.02 21.73 4.07
N TRP A 102 18.19 22.99 3.71
CA TRP A 102 17.24 24.05 4.02
C TRP A 102 16.01 24.07 3.09
N ILE A 103 16.03 23.25 2.05
CA ILE A 103 14.92 23.09 1.10
C ILE A 103 14.47 21.63 1.15
N GLY A 104 13.21 21.39 1.49
CA GLY A 104 12.64 20.04 1.50
C GLY A 104 12.24 19.59 2.91
N PRO A 105 12.22 18.26 3.16
CA PRO A 105 11.93 17.70 4.48
C PRO A 105 13.00 18.07 5.51
N ASP A 106 12.58 18.33 6.74
CA ASP A 106 13.48 18.55 7.88
C ASP A 106 13.92 17.24 8.51
N VAL A 107 13.01 16.25 8.51
CA VAL A 107 13.24 14.93 9.11
C VAL A 107 12.49 13.84 8.37
N SER A 108 13.13 12.71 8.19
CA SER A 108 12.45 11.47 7.79
C SER A 108 12.39 10.50 8.96
N ALA A 109 11.30 9.75 9.07
CA ALA A 109 11.14 8.74 10.09
C ALA A 109 10.52 7.46 9.52
N VAL A 110 10.92 6.32 10.13
CA VAL A 110 10.25 5.05 9.95
C VAL A 110 9.42 4.77 11.19
N ILE A 111 8.12 4.67 11.00
CA ILE A 111 7.13 4.43 12.04
C ILE A 111 6.66 2.97 11.89
N LYS A 112 6.80 2.21 12.96
CA LYS A 112 6.27 0.86 13.10
C LYS A 112 4.88 0.93 13.70
N VAL A 113 3.90 0.35 13.04
CA VAL A 113 2.51 0.32 13.48
C VAL A 113 2.10 -1.12 13.77
N GLN A 114 1.71 -1.39 15.00
CA GLN A 114 1.16 -2.70 15.38
C GLN A 114 -0.31 -2.77 14.94
N LYS A 115 -0.64 -3.75 14.11
CA LYS A 115 -1.99 -4.04 13.65
C LYS A 115 -2.47 -5.37 14.23
N PRO A 116 -3.79 -5.65 14.29
CA PRO A 116 -4.29 -6.95 14.75
C PRO A 116 -3.75 -8.14 13.95
N TYR A 117 -3.38 -7.92 12.71
CA TYR A 117 -2.92 -8.96 11.78
C TYR A 117 -1.42 -8.91 11.47
N GLY A 118 -0.63 -8.14 12.24
CA GLY A 118 0.81 -8.05 12.05
C GLY A 118 1.38 -6.66 12.28
N VAL A 119 2.61 -6.47 11.81
CA VAL A 119 3.33 -5.19 11.91
C VAL A 119 3.37 -4.54 10.53
N ARG A 120 3.23 -3.23 10.49
CA ARG A 120 3.43 -2.43 9.30
C ARG A 120 4.42 -1.31 9.56
N TYR A 121 5.27 -1.03 8.60
CA TYR A 121 6.22 0.08 8.65
C TYR A 121 5.76 1.16 7.67
N LYS A 122 5.84 2.43 8.13
CA LYS A 122 5.55 3.61 7.32
C LYS A 122 6.83 4.44 7.21
N HIS A 123 7.27 4.80 6.01
CA HIS A 123 8.33 5.78 5.80
C HIS A 123 7.73 7.12 5.43
N ARG A 124 8.01 8.13 6.22
CA ARG A 124 7.51 9.49 6.07
C ARG A 124 8.65 10.49 6.09
N ALA A 125 8.56 11.53 5.27
CA ALA A 125 9.50 12.65 5.26
C ALA A 125 8.72 13.94 5.54
N PHE A 126 9.04 14.62 6.63
CA PHE A 126 8.29 15.74 7.20
C PHE A 126 9.01 17.06 6.94
N ASN A 127 8.28 18.06 6.45
CA ASN A 127 8.67 19.47 6.46
C ASN A 127 7.90 20.17 7.58
N CYS A 128 8.54 20.27 8.72
CA CYS A 128 7.91 20.73 9.95
C CYS A 128 7.58 22.22 9.91
N SER A 129 8.43 23.01 9.28
CA SER A 129 8.22 24.45 9.11
C SER A 129 7.12 24.75 8.09
N GLY A 130 7.01 23.92 7.04
CA GLY A 130 6.02 24.09 5.98
C GLY A 130 4.66 23.46 6.28
N GLY A 131 4.54 22.63 7.32
CA GLY A 131 3.29 21.98 7.69
C GLY A 131 2.81 20.91 6.69
N TRP A 132 3.75 20.20 6.07
CA TRP A 132 3.44 19.12 5.12
C TRP A 132 4.42 17.94 5.25
N TYR A 133 4.04 16.79 4.71
CA TYR A 133 4.91 15.61 4.67
C TYR A 133 4.70 14.80 3.39
N HIS A 134 5.67 13.95 3.08
CA HIS A 134 5.56 12.95 2.02
C HIS A 134 5.32 11.57 2.58
N ARG A 135 4.35 10.85 2.06
CA ARG A 135 4.19 9.39 2.24
C ARG A 135 5.12 8.70 1.26
N ILE A 136 6.31 8.28 1.73
CA ILE A 136 7.32 7.67 0.88
C ILE A 136 6.95 6.22 0.55
N ASN A 137 6.69 5.41 1.60
CA ASN A 137 6.36 4.00 1.44
C ASN A 137 5.66 3.43 2.67
N ASP A 138 4.90 2.34 2.48
CA ASP A 138 4.23 1.58 3.54
C ASP A 138 4.38 0.09 3.24
N GLU A 139 5.08 -0.67 4.12
CA GLU A 139 5.42 -2.07 3.91
C GLU A 139 5.36 -2.88 5.21
N ASP A 140 5.36 -4.20 5.09
CA ASP A 140 5.28 -5.10 6.26
C ASP A 140 6.65 -5.37 6.89
N THR A 141 7.75 -4.95 6.24
CA THR A 141 9.11 -5.07 6.76
C THR A 141 9.86 -3.76 6.66
N PHE A 142 10.87 -3.59 7.53
CA PHE A 142 11.75 -2.43 7.49
C PHE A 142 12.52 -2.35 6.16
N GLU A 143 13.10 -3.44 5.71
CA GLU A 143 13.83 -3.51 4.45
C GLU A 143 12.92 -3.19 3.26
N GLY A 144 11.66 -3.63 3.31
CA GLY A 144 10.68 -3.29 2.31
C GLY A 144 10.40 -1.78 2.25
N VAL A 145 10.20 -1.15 3.41
CA VAL A 145 9.82 0.26 3.49
C VAL A 145 10.93 1.22 3.08
N VAL A 146 12.21 0.85 3.28
CA VAL A 146 13.36 1.68 2.90
C VAL A 146 13.98 1.26 1.56
N GLY A 147 13.86 -0.01 1.19
CA GLY A 147 14.50 -0.59 0.00
C GLY A 147 13.64 -0.61 -1.25
N ARG A 148 12.33 -0.34 -1.14
CA ARG A 148 11.45 -0.26 -2.30
C ARG A 148 11.26 1.20 -2.69
N THR A 149 11.80 1.60 -3.82
CA THR A 149 11.52 2.91 -4.40
C THR A 149 10.18 2.84 -5.14
N ASN A 150 9.15 3.48 -4.60
CA ASN A 150 7.98 3.78 -5.40
C ASN A 150 8.39 4.83 -6.44
N GLY A 151 8.36 4.48 -7.72
CA GLY A 151 8.69 5.39 -8.82
C GLY A 151 7.75 6.60 -8.95
N ASN A 152 6.70 6.67 -8.15
CA ASN A 152 5.84 7.84 -8.02
C ASN A 152 6.46 8.78 -6.98
N ARG A 153 6.76 10.00 -7.39
CA ARG A 153 7.06 11.09 -6.45
C ARG A 153 5.89 11.17 -5.48
N ALA A 154 6.14 10.86 -4.22
CA ALA A 154 5.13 10.98 -3.18
C ALA A 154 4.63 12.43 -3.17
N ASN A 155 3.35 12.63 -3.40
CA ASN A 155 2.76 13.97 -3.33
C ASN A 155 2.88 14.49 -1.89
N ALA A 156 3.15 15.78 -1.76
CA ALA A 156 3.11 16.45 -0.48
C ALA A 156 1.67 16.42 0.07
N VAL A 157 1.55 16.05 1.33
CA VAL A 157 0.29 16.00 2.06
C VAL A 157 0.28 17.14 3.07
N ASP A 158 -0.71 18.04 2.96
CA ASP A 158 -0.90 19.14 3.91
C ASP A 158 -1.48 18.59 5.22
N ILE A 159 -0.85 18.93 6.34
CA ILE A 159 -1.23 18.44 7.66
C ILE A 159 -2.63 18.90 8.11
N ARG A 160 -3.17 19.94 7.52
CA ARG A 160 -4.51 20.45 7.83
C ARG A 160 -5.65 19.56 7.33
N GLY A 161 -5.37 18.69 6.35
CA GLY A 161 -6.35 17.82 5.70
C GLY A 161 -6.23 16.34 6.06
N VAL A 162 -5.39 15.97 7.04
CA VAL A 162 -5.15 14.58 7.42
C VAL A 162 -5.99 14.14 8.61
N ASP A 163 -6.05 12.82 8.83
CA ASP A 163 -6.70 12.25 10.00
C ASP A 163 -5.93 12.55 11.30
N TYR A 164 -6.58 12.22 12.43
CA TYR A 164 -6.02 12.46 13.76
C TYR A 164 -4.69 11.76 13.96
N ASP A 165 -4.55 10.52 13.52
CA ASP A 165 -3.35 9.71 13.75
C ASP A 165 -2.15 10.30 13.00
N GLU A 166 -2.33 10.65 11.73
CA GLU A 166 -1.27 11.26 10.91
C GLU A 166 -0.86 12.64 11.47
N LYS A 167 -1.83 13.39 12.01
CA LYS A 167 -1.54 14.66 12.66
C LYS A 167 -0.70 14.47 13.92
N GLN A 168 -1.03 13.48 14.76
CA GLN A 168 -0.25 13.15 15.96
C GLN A 168 1.17 12.67 15.61
N GLU A 169 1.32 11.84 14.57
CA GLU A 169 2.62 11.42 14.04
C GLU A 169 3.45 12.65 13.66
N PHE A 170 2.87 13.58 12.88
CA PHE A 170 3.53 14.80 12.43
C PHE A 170 3.95 15.69 13.60
N ASP A 171 3.01 16.05 14.46
CA ASP A 171 3.23 16.97 15.58
C ASP A 171 4.33 16.44 16.52
N TYR A 172 4.30 15.15 16.84
CA TYR A 172 5.28 14.52 17.72
C TYR A 172 6.69 14.47 17.11
N ILE A 173 6.78 14.00 15.84
CA ILE A 173 8.06 13.88 15.14
C ILE A 173 8.70 15.25 14.95
N CYS A 174 7.93 16.24 14.54
CA CYS A 174 8.43 17.59 14.35
C CYS A 174 8.88 18.25 15.67
N ALA A 175 8.12 18.08 16.75
CA ALA A 175 8.48 18.64 18.06
C ALA A 175 9.77 18.04 18.62
N LYS A 176 10.01 16.74 18.37
CA LYS A 176 11.12 16.00 19.01
C LYS A 176 12.37 15.91 18.15
N TYR A 177 12.23 15.74 16.85
CA TYR A 177 13.33 15.36 15.97
C TYR A 177 13.75 16.43 14.95
N ALA A 178 12.92 17.43 14.66
CA ALA A 178 13.26 18.48 13.70
C ALA A 178 14.11 19.63 14.29
N LYS A 179 14.38 19.60 15.61
CA LYS A 179 15.19 20.63 16.31
C LYS A 179 16.70 20.35 16.22
#